data_2919729ddc4dea9311b825cb9814a40b
#
_entry.id   2919729ddc4dea9311b825cb9814a40b
#
_cell.length_a   1.000
_cell.length_b   1.000
_cell.length_c   1.000
_cell.angle_alpha   90.00
_cell.angle_beta   90.00
_cell.angle_gamma   90.00
#
_symmetry.space_group_name_H-M   'P 1'
#
loop_
_entity.id
_entity.type
_entity.pdbx_description
1 polymer ?
#
loop_
_entity_poly.entity_id
_entity_poly.type
_entity_poly.pdbx_seq_one_letter_code
_entity_poly.pdbx_strand_id
1 'polypeptide(L)'
;MKILCLTGIKSDYDILYPVLDELRKAKHEINVVASGAHLSDHHNNTYERIIDDGFFISDKIDTLLSTDRVVQRSKGTGLLIQGLTQSVERLNPDFILVLGDREESISAAIVGNYMDKLVVHLSGGDPVYGNADDPIRFAVSKLAHIHCCFASE
;
A
#
# COMPACT_ATOMS: atom_id res chain seq x y z
N MET A 1 -0.72 18.58 3.35
CA MET A 1 -1.66 17.45 3.32
C MET A 1 -1.01 16.29 4.04
N LYS A 2 -1.82 15.45 4.68
CA LYS A 2 -1.38 14.24 5.37
C LYS A 2 -1.64 13.03 4.46
N ILE A 3 -0.60 12.30 4.14
CA ILE A 3 -0.62 11.19 3.19
C ILE A 3 -0.29 9.90 3.94
N LEU A 4 -1.10 8.87 3.76
CA LEU A 4 -0.79 7.52 4.20
C LEU A 4 -0.33 6.72 2.98
N CYS A 5 0.83 6.08 3.08
CA CYS A 5 1.33 5.15 2.09
C CYS A 5 1.46 3.76 2.72
N LEU A 6 0.80 2.76 2.13
CA LEU A 6 0.90 1.36 2.55
C LEU A 6 1.84 0.62 1.61
N THR A 7 2.78 -0.14 2.18
CA THR A 7 3.74 -0.97 1.42
C THR A 7 3.98 -2.30 2.12
N GLY A 8 4.05 -3.38 1.37
CA GLY A 8 4.20 -4.75 1.89
C GLY A 8 5.50 -5.44 1.50
N ILE A 9 6.21 -4.92 0.50
CA ILE A 9 7.41 -5.54 -0.05
C ILE A 9 8.40 -4.51 -0.57
N LYS A 10 9.68 -4.85 -0.52
CA LYS A 10 10.76 -3.96 -0.94
C LYS A 10 10.63 -3.43 -2.37
N SER A 11 10.26 -4.28 -3.33
CA SER A 11 10.12 -3.87 -4.74
C SER A 11 9.08 -2.78 -4.94
N ASP A 12 7.97 -2.84 -4.20
CA ASP A 12 6.93 -1.81 -4.25
C ASP A 12 7.41 -0.51 -3.63
N TYR A 13 8.12 -0.62 -2.51
CA TYR A 13 8.73 0.56 -1.87
C TYR A 13 9.76 1.24 -2.76
N ASP A 14 10.61 0.47 -3.46
CA ASP A 14 11.61 1.05 -4.37
C ASP A 14 10.96 1.87 -5.50
N ILE A 15 9.75 1.50 -5.94
CA ILE A 15 8.96 2.28 -6.92
C ILE A 15 8.27 3.48 -6.25
N LEU A 16 7.79 3.32 -5.02
CA LEU A 16 7.12 4.38 -4.27
C LEU A 16 8.08 5.47 -3.79
N TYR A 17 9.33 5.11 -3.48
CA TYR A 17 10.31 6.00 -2.88
C TYR A 17 10.46 7.35 -3.60
N PRO A 18 10.67 7.43 -4.93
CA PRO A 18 10.82 8.72 -5.60
C PRO A 18 9.56 9.58 -5.50
N VAL A 19 8.38 8.97 -5.50
CA VAL A 19 7.11 9.71 -5.32
C VAL A 19 7.01 10.25 -3.90
N LEU A 20 7.31 9.42 -2.90
CA LEU A 20 7.28 9.84 -1.48
C LEU A 20 8.30 10.94 -1.20
N ASP A 21 9.48 10.87 -1.82
CA ASP A 21 10.54 11.87 -1.66
C ASP A 21 10.13 13.23 -2.25
N GLU A 22 9.50 13.24 -3.43
CA GLU A 22 8.97 14.49 -4.01
C GLU A 22 7.81 15.06 -3.18
N LEU A 23 6.92 14.22 -2.67
CA LEU A 23 5.85 14.66 -1.78
C LEU A 23 6.40 15.25 -0.46
N ARG A 24 7.46 14.64 0.09
CA ARG A 24 8.16 15.16 1.26
C ARG A 24 8.83 16.51 0.98
N LYS A 25 9.51 16.66 -0.14
CA LYS A 25 10.09 17.94 -0.59
C LYS A 25 9.02 19.03 -0.75
N ALA A 26 7.84 18.66 -1.20
CA ALA A 26 6.67 19.53 -1.27
C ALA A 26 6.04 19.82 0.11
N LYS A 27 6.68 19.37 1.22
CA LYS A 27 6.27 19.59 2.61
C LYS A 27 4.93 18.95 2.98
N HIS A 28 4.60 17.82 2.36
CA HIS A 28 3.50 16.97 2.83
C HIS A 28 3.96 16.10 4.00
N GLU A 29 3.03 15.80 4.90
CA GLU A 29 3.24 14.84 5.99
C GLU A 29 3.06 13.43 5.44
N ILE A 30 4.12 12.62 5.46
CA ILE A 30 4.12 11.26 4.93
C ILE A 30 4.09 10.27 6.09
N ASN A 31 3.05 9.46 6.14
CA ASN A 31 2.88 8.38 7.10
C ASN A 31 3.00 7.05 6.35
N VAL A 32 4.08 6.31 6.58
CA VAL A 32 4.26 4.99 5.98
C VAL A 32 3.73 3.92 6.92
N VAL A 33 2.88 3.05 6.41
CA VAL A 33 2.45 1.83 7.09
C VAL A 33 3.13 0.65 6.41
N ALA A 34 3.89 -0.12 7.17
CA ALA A 34 4.59 -1.30 6.68
C ALA A 34 3.79 -2.56 7.01
N SER A 35 3.74 -3.51 6.06
CA SER A 35 3.08 -4.80 6.24
C SER A 35 3.84 -5.93 5.53
N GLY A 36 3.28 -7.11 5.51
CA GLY A 36 3.72 -8.22 4.67
C GLY A 36 5.20 -8.58 4.84
N ALA A 37 5.88 -8.72 3.71
CA ALA A 37 7.28 -9.14 3.67
C ALA A 37 8.24 -8.11 4.30
N HIS A 38 7.84 -6.84 4.42
CA HIS A 38 8.65 -5.85 5.13
C HIS A 38 8.92 -6.21 6.59
N LEU A 39 8.00 -6.92 7.24
CA LEU A 39 8.05 -7.25 8.66
C LEU A 39 8.56 -8.68 8.93
N SER A 40 8.98 -9.38 7.88
CA SER A 40 9.40 -10.78 7.98
C SER A 40 10.92 -10.90 8.18
N ASP A 41 11.33 -11.61 9.21
CA ASP A 41 12.74 -11.97 9.43
C ASP A 41 13.33 -12.77 8.27
N HIS A 42 12.51 -13.61 7.61
CA HIS A 42 12.93 -14.36 6.42
C HIS A 42 13.20 -13.47 5.20
N HIS A 43 12.68 -12.24 5.19
CA HIS A 43 12.90 -11.25 4.15
C HIS A 43 13.78 -10.09 4.62
N ASN A 44 14.57 -10.30 5.68
CA ASN A 44 15.54 -9.36 6.24
C ASN A 44 14.93 -8.03 6.73
N ASN A 45 13.70 -8.04 7.22
CA ASN A 45 13.07 -6.86 7.84
C ASN A 45 13.24 -5.58 7.01
N THR A 46 12.88 -5.64 5.73
CA THR A 46 13.17 -4.57 4.76
C THR A 46 12.51 -3.22 5.07
N TYR A 47 11.70 -3.14 6.12
CA TYR A 47 11.19 -1.86 6.65
C TYR A 47 12.32 -0.95 7.17
N GLU A 48 13.46 -1.49 7.57
CA GLU A 48 14.61 -0.71 8.01
C GLU A 48 15.09 0.23 6.91
N ARG A 49 15.04 -0.20 5.65
CA ARG A 49 15.34 0.63 4.49
C ARG A 49 14.47 1.89 4.43
N ILE A 50 13.20 1.80 4.79
CA ILE A 50 12.26 2.93 4.83
C ILE A 50 12.72 3.96 5.85
N ILE A 51 13.20 3.49 7.01
CA ILE A 51 13.74 4.33 8.08
C ILE A 51 15.05 4.98 7.64
N ASP A 52 15.95 4.23 7.00
CA ASP A 52 17.24 4.74 6.51
C ASP A 52 17.06 5.83 5.45
N ASP A 53 16.01 5.73 4.63
CA ASP A 53 15.62 6.74 3.64
C ASP A 53 14.95 7.98 4.29
N GLY A 54 14.82 7.99 5.63
CA GLY A 54 14.33 9.13 6.42
C GLY A 54 12.81 9.24 6.50
N PHE A 55 12.06 8.16 6.23
CA PHE A 55 10.62 8.12 6.43
C PHE A 55 10.27 7.53 7.79
N PHE A 56 9.21 8.08 8.40
CA PHE A 56 8.67 7.57 9.64
C PHE A 56 7.66 6.45 9.37
N ILE A 57 7.88 5.29 9.99
CA ILE A 57 6.90 4.20 9.98
C ILE A 57 5.89 4.47 11.08
N SER A 58 4.69 4.85 10.66
CA SER A 58 3.60 5.23 11.55
C SER A 58 2.88 4.02 12.15
N ASP A 59 2.97 2.88 11.45
CA ASP A 59 2.42 1.61 11.93
C ASP A 59 3.06 0.40 11.24
N LYS A 60 2.97 -0.76 11.90
CA LYS A 60 3.42 -2.07 11.41
C LYS A 60 2.27 -3.05 11.57
N ILE A 61 1.82 -3.66 10.47
CA ILE A 61 0.70 -4.59 10.48
C ILE A 61 1.19 -5.97 10.00
N ASP A 62 1.28 -6.91 10.93
CA ASP A 62 1.68 -8.29 10.62
C ASP A 62 0.56 -9.02 9.89
N THR A 63 0.84 -9.43 8.64
CA THR A 63 -0.12 -10.09 7.76
C THR A 63 0.36 -11.42 7.22
N LEU A 64 1.65 -11.76 7.40
CA LEU A 64 2.19 -13.03 6.95
C LEU A 64 1.85 -14.14 7.93
N LEU A 65 1.18 -15.16 7.43
CA LEU A 65 0.91 -16.39 8.16
C LEU A 65 1.95 -17.44 7.78
N SER A 66 2.42 -18.22 8.76
CA SER A 66 3.39 -19.29 8.53
C SER A 66 2.72 -20.50 7.86
N THR A 67 2.38 -20.39 6.59
CA THR A 67 1.78 -21.44 5.77
C THR A 67 2.00 -21.19 4.29
N ASP A 68 2.27 -22.23 3.50
CA ASP A 68 2.41 -22.17 2.04
C ASP A 68 1.06 -22.30 1.30
N ARG A 69 -0.04 -22.36 2.03
CA ARG A 69 -1.38 -22.52 1.45
C ARG A 69 -1.90 -21.19 0.92
N VAL A 70 -2.67 -21.23 -0.18
CA VAL A 70 -3.34 -20.06 -0.79
C VAL A 70 -4.23 -19.27 0.19
N VAL A 71 -4.70 -19.93 1.26
CA VAL A 71 -5.47 -19.30 2.33
C VAL A 71 -4.71 -18.17 3.03
N GLN A 72 -3.38 -18.16 2.95
CA GLN A 72 -2.53 -17.10 3.53
C GLN A 72 -2.88 -15.73 2.97
N ARG A 73 -2.94 -15.58 1.64
CA ARG A 73 -3.25 -14.29 1.00
C ARG A 73 -4.60 -13.75 1.46
N SER A 74 -5.63 -14.58 1.43
CA SER A 74 -6.98 -14.17 1.83
C SER A 74 -7.07 -13.77 3.30
N LYS A 75 -6.46 -14.54 4.21
CA LYS A 75 -6.45 -14.22 5.64
C LYS A 75 -5.59 -12.99 5.94
N GLY A 76 -4.41 -12.89 5.31
CA GLY A 76 -3.53 -11.73 5.42
C GLY A 76 -4.22 -10.45 5.00
N THR A 77 -4.97 -10.49 3.89
CA THR A 77 -5.81 -9.35 3.43
C THR A 77 -6.84 -8.94 4.49
N GLY A 78 -7.51 -9.91 5.13
CA GLY A 78 -8.46 -9.62 6.22
C GLY A 78 -7.81 -8.97 7.43
N LEU A 79 -6.65 -9.47 7.86
CA LEU A 79 -5.87 -8.87 8.95
C LEU A 79 -5.40 -7.46 8.58
N LEU A 80 -4.98 -7.27 7.34
CA LEU A 80 -4.52 -5.97 6.86
C LEU A 80 -5.65 -4.94 6.86
N ILE A 81 -6.84 -5.29 6.37
CA ILE A 81 -8.02 -4.41 6.40
C ILE A 81 -8.31 -3.99 7.85
N GLN A 82 -8.32 -4.94 8.79
CA GLN A 82 -8.59 -4.67 10.19
C GLN A 82 -7.55 -3.72 10.81
N GLY A 83 -6.26 -4.02 10.64
CA GLY A 83 -5.19 -3.18 11.19
C GLY A 83 -5.13 -1.80 10.53
N LEU A 84 -5.28 -1.75 9.21
CA LEU A 84 -5.25 -0.49 8.47
C LEU A 84 -6.43 0.42 8.83
N THR A 85 -7.60 -0.13 9.13
CA THR A 85 -8.75 0.66 9.62
C THR A 85 -8.37 1.45 10.87
N GLN A 86 -7.68 0.83 11.83
CA GLN A 86 -7.22 1.49 13.05
C GLN A 86 -6.16 2.56 12.75
N SER A 87 -5.24 2.27 11.84
CA SER A 87 -4.21 3.22 11.42
C SER A 87 -4.83 4.45 10.75
N VAL A 88 -5.78 4.25 9.84
CA VAL A 88 -6.49 5.34 9.14
C VAL A 88 -7.31 6.18 10.12
N GLU A 89 -8.00 5.55 11.08
CA GLU A 89 -8.75 6.27 12.11
C GLU A 89 -7.82 7.16 12.96
N ARG A 90 -6.72 6.61 13.43
CA ARG A 90 -5.75 7.32 14.28
C ARG A 90 -5.00 8.41 13.53
N LEU A 91 -4.52 8.13 12.34
CA LEU A 91 -3.72 9.05 11.54
C LEU A 91 -4.56 10.10 10.82
N ASN A 92 -5.82 9.78 10.51
CA ASN A 92 -6.75 10.63 9.78
C ASN A 92 -6.12 11.29 8.54
N PRO A 93 -5.63 10.50 7.55
CA PRO A 93 -4.99 11.05 6.37
C PRO A 93 -5.99 11.76 5.45
N ASP A 94 -5.50 12.70 4.65
CA ASP A 94 -6.29 13.34 3.59
C ASP A 94 -6.49 12.36 2.42
N PHE A 95 -5.44 11.58 2.09
CA PHE A 95 -5.55 10.51 1.11
C PHE A 95 -4.61 9.33 1.40
N ILE A 96 -4.91 8.20 0.75
CA ILE A 96 -4.16 6.95 0.83
C ILE A 96 -3.54 6.68 -0.53
N LEU A 97 -2.22 6.52 -0.57
CA LEU A 97 -1.46 6.20 -1.76
C LEU A 97 -1.21 4.70 -1.84
N VAL A 98 -1.58 4.10 -2.97
CA VAL A 98 -1.41 2.67 -3.24
C VAL A 98 -0.73 2.44 -4.59
N LEU A 99 -0.02 1.32 -4.71
CA LEU A 99 0.71 0.92 -5.92
C LEU A 99 0.24 -0.45 -6.42
N GLY A 100 -0.12 -0.54 -7.69
CA GLY A 100 -0.32 -1.82 -8.38
C GLY A 100 -1.53 -2.62 -7.91
N ASP A 101 -1.31 -3.92 -7.65
CA ASP A 101 -2.36 -4.95 -7.62
C ASP A 101 -2.25 -5.95 -6.46
N ARG A 102 -1.47 -5.61 -5.44
CA ARG A 102 -1.26 -6.52 -4.31
C ARG A 102 -2.36 -6.40 -3.25
N GLU A 103 -2.25 -7.28 -2.25
CA GLU A 103 -3.14 -7.30 -1.08
C GLU A 103 -3.16 -5.96 -0.35
N GLU A 104 -2.03 -5.27 -0.34
CA GLU A 104 -1.89 -3.94 0.25
C GLU A 104 -2.78 -2.94 -0.46
N SER A 105 -2.76 -2.94 -1.78
CA SER A 105 -3.49 -1.98 -2.60
C SER A 105 -5.00 -2.16 -2.49
N ILE A 106 -5.48 -3.39 -2.59
CA ILE A 106 -6.93 -3.66 -2.46
C ILE A 106 -7.43 -3.41 -1.04
N SER A 107 -6.65 -3.77 -0.02
CA SER A 107 -7.01 -3.49 1.38
C SER A 107 -7.13 -2.00 1.64
N ALA A 108 -6.17 -1.21 1.17
CA ALA A 108 -6.16 0.23 1.34
C ALA A 108 -7.29 0.91 0.56
N ALA A 109 -7.60 0.43 -0.66
CA ALA A 109 -8.71 0.94 -1.45
C ALA A 109 -10.07 0.69 -0.78
N ILE A 110 -10.28 -0.50 -0.22
CA ILE A 110 -11.49 -0.83 0.53
C ILE A 110 -11.62 0.06 1.77
N VAL A 111 -10.58 0.12 2.61
CA VAL A 111 -10.57 0.93 3.84
C VAL A 111 -10.79 2.41 3.51
N GLY A 112 -10.10 2.93 2.50
CA GLY A 112 -10.24 4.31 2.08
C GLY A 112 -11.68 4.66 1.70
N ASN A 113 -12.33 3.82 0.89
CA ASN A 113 -13.72 4.04 0.50
C ASN A 113 -14.71 3.99 1.67
N TYR A 114 -14.56 3.03 2.58
CA TYR A 114 -15.45 2.93 3.75
C TYR A 114 -15.22 4.02 4.80
N MET A 115 -14.05 4.65 4.81
CA MET A 115 -13.69 5.70 5.76
C MET A 115 -13.66 7.10 5.15
N ASP A 116 -14.26 7.29 3.96
CA ASP A 116 -14.33 8.58 3.25
C ASP A 116 -12.95 9.22 3.04
N LYS A 117 -11.95 8.41 2.68
CA LYS A 117 -10.60 8.87 2.33
C LYS A 117 -10.37 8.78 0.83
N LEU A 118 -9.72 9.79 0.28
CA LEU A 118 -9.32 9.73 -1.12
C LEU A 118 -8.26 8.64 -1.32
N VAL A 119 -8.43 7.83 -2.36
CA VAL A 119 -7.48 6.78 -2.76
C VAL A 119 -6.82 7.20 -4.06
N VAL A 120 -5.49 7.25 -4.05
CA VAL A 120 -4.64 7.53 -5.22
C VAL A 120 -3.96 6.24 -5.64
N HIS A 121 -4.21 5.79 -6.85
CA HIS A 121 -3.68 4.55 -7.40
C HIS A 121 -2.57 4.82 -8.41
N LEU A 122 -1.35 4.41 -8.06
CA LEU A 122 -0.21 4.40 -8.96
C LEU A 122 -0.17 3.08 -9.74
N SER A 123 0.16 3.14 -11.02
CA SER A 123 0.27 1.94 -11.89
C SER A 123 -1.03 1.16 -12.00
N GLY A 124 -2.16 1.86 -11.99
CA GLY A 124 -3.48 1.29 -12.24
C GLY A 124 -3.85 1.34 -13.73
N GLY A 125 -4.80 0.49 -14.11
CA GLY A 125 -5.42 0.53 -15.44
C GLY A 125 -4.73 -0.28 -16.53
N ASP A 126 -3.43 -0.52 -16.43
CA ASP A 126 -2.68 -1.26 -17.46
C ASP A 126 -2.84 -2.78 -17.28
N PRO A 127 -3.45 -3.50 -18.24
CA PRO A 127 -3.58 -4.95 -18.16
C PRO A 127 -2.22 -5.62 -18.36
N VAL A 128 -1.91 -6.60 -17.54
CA VAL A 128 -0.77 -7.51 -17.74
C VAL A 128 -1.34 -8.85 -18.15
N TYR A 129 -1.52 -9.04 -19.44
CA TYR A 129 -2.15 -10.23 -20.00
C TYR A 129 -1.55 -11.52 -19.46
N GLY A 130 -2.41 -12.38 -18.92
CA GLY A 130 -2.00 -13.66 -18.33
C GLY A 130 -1.57 -13.58 -16.85
N ASN A 131 -1.69 -12.43 -16.23
CA ASN A 131 -1.43 -12.26 -14.80
C ASN A 131 -2.70 -12.53 -13.98
N ALA A 132 -2.58 -13.34 -12.94
CA ALA A 132 -3.68 -13.65 -12.02
C ALA A 132 -4.08 -12.44 -11.15
N ASP A 133 -3.24 -11.41 -11.07
CA ASP A 133 -3.46 -10.23 -10.23
C ASP A 133 -4.25 -9.12 -10.95
N ASP A 134 -4.46 -9.21 -12.26
CA ASP A 134 -5.26 -8.22 -13.03
C ASP A 134 -6.65 -7.94 -12.44
N PRO A 135 -7.45 -8.94 -12.01
CA PRO A 135 -8.74 -8.67 -11.38
C PRO A 135 -8.63 -7.77 -10.14
N ILE A 136 -7.56 -7.94 -9.36
CA ILE A 136 -7.30 -7.11 -8.19
C ILE A 136 -6.92 -5.69 -8.61
N ARG A 137 -6.05 -5.54 -9.61
CA ARG A 137 -5.66 -4.23 -10.17
C ARG A 137 -6.86 -3.44 -10.64
N PHE A 138 -7.75 -4.05 -11.41
CA PHE A 138 -8.97 -3.40 -11.88
C PHE A 138 -9.94 -3.06 -10.75
N ALA A 139 -10.04 -3.93 -9.72
CA ALA A 139 -10.83 -3.62 -8.53
C ALA A 139 -10.27 -2.41 -7.78
N VAL A 140 -8.95 -2.33 -7.59
CA VAL A 140 -8.30 -1.16 -6.99
C VAL A 140 -8.55 0.09 -7.83
N SER A 141 -8.38 0.01 -9.15
CA SER A 141 -8.67 1.13 -10.06
C SER A 141 -10.12 1.57 -9.97
N LYS A 142 -11.06 0.63 -9.83
CA LYS A 142 -12.50 0.97 -9.68
C LYS A 142 -12.82 1.69 -8.38
N LEU A 143 -12.09 1.37 -7.30
CA LEU A 143 -12.25 1.97 -5.98
C LEU A 143 -11.43 3.26 -5.80
N ALA A 144 -10.42 3.48 -6.64
CA ALA A 144 -9.57 4.68 -6.55
C ALA A 144 -10.30 5.92 -7.08
N HIS A 145 -9.92 7.06 -6.54
CA HIS A 145 -10.45 8.38 -6.91
C HIS A 145 -9.53 9.11 -7.89
N ILE A 146 -8.23 8.85 -7.79
CA ILE A 146 -7.21 9.45 -8.65
C ILE A 146 -6.34 8.33 -9.21
N HIS A 147 -6.10 8.38 -10.52
CA HIS A 147 -5.32 7.38 -11.25
C HIS A 147 -4.05 8.01 -11.79
N CYS A 148 -2.90 7.41 -11.47
CA CYS A 148 -1.60 7.78 -12.01
C CYS A 148 -1.10 6.64 -12.88
N CYS A 149 -1.40 6.73 -14.18
CA CYS A 149 -1.01 5.73 -15.18
C CYS A 149 0.41 5.96 -15.67
N PHE A 150 1.06 4.93 -16.21
CA PHE A 150 2.42 5.02 -16.76
C PHE A 150 2.49 5.73 -18.11
N ALA A 151 1.39 5.76 -18.86
CA ALA A 151 1.32 6.38 -20.18
C ALA A 151 0.18 7.38 -20.27
N SER A 152 0.40 8.42 -21.06
CA SER A 152 -0.60 9.40 -21.47
C SER A 152 -1.15 8.98 -22.84
N GLU A 153 -2.08 8.04 -22.88
CA GLU A 153 -2.89 7.79 -24.08
C GLU A 153 -4.35 8.02 -23.77
#